data_335949f10a9b7b7e331afa7d568a109b
#
_entry.id   335949f10a9b7b7e331afa7d568a109b
#
_cell.length_a   1.000
_cell.length_b   1.000
_cell.length_c   1.000
_cell.angle_alpha   90.00
_cell.angle_beta   90.00
_cell.angle_gamma   90.00
#
_symmetry.space_group_name_H-M   'P 1'
#
loop_
_entity.id
_entity.type
_entity.pdbx_description
1 polymer ?
#
loop_
_entity_poly.entity_id
_entity_poly.type
_entity_poly.pdbx_seq_one_letter_code
_entity_poly.pdbx_strand_id
1 'polypeptide(L)'
;MKTGIVGFGHVGKLMKKTFPESLIFDPFLKLGLKEEINICDVAFVCVPTDMLENGDCDTSIVEECINWIKSELIIIRSTVPVGFTDKMVEKYKKRIVFQPEYYGETQDHPFNNVSRDWLSFGGEPSSVNLAIKAYQLIINSEVKIFQSNAADVEMAKYMENTFLATKVTFVNEMFDIAQGLGVDFNKAREIWLADPRIGRSHTFVYEDKRGFSGKCLPKDISSIKNQAANGKVNTLLLDAIVEKNFYLSNKNKK
;
A
#
# COMPACT_ATOMS: atom_id res chain seq x y z
N MET A 1 25.84 2.80 0.18
CA MET A 1 25.12 1.78 -0.61
C MET A 1 24.53 2.48 -1.82
N LYS A 2 24.80 1.95 -3.02
CA LYS A 2 24.19 2.45 -4.26
C LYS A 2 22.78 1.88 -4.39
N THR A 3 21.81 2.73 -4.71
CA THR A 3 20.42 2.33 -4.76
C THR A 3 19.83 2.50 -6.16
N GLY A 4 18.91 1.60 -6.53
CA GLY A 4 18.17 1.64 -7.78
C GLY A 4 16.66 1.61 -7.52
N ILE A 5 15.89 2.26 -8.36
CA ILE A 5 14.43 2.30 -8.31
C ILE A 5 13.89 1.75 -9.63
N VAL A 6 13.07 0.73 -9.54
CA VAL A 6 12.38 0.09 -10.68
C VAL A 6 10.90 0.45 -10.62
N GLY A 7 10.44 1.17 -11.66
CA GLY A 7 9.12 1.80 -11.69
C GLY A 7 9.13 3.22 -11.11
N PHE A 8 8.77 4.22 -11.91
CA PHE A 8 8.84 5.64 -11.54
C PHE A 8 7.46 6.31 -11.53
N GLY A 9 6.46 5.55 -11.06
CA GLY A 9 5.12 6.04 -10.73
C GLY A 9 5.11 6.85 -9.43
N HIS A 10 3.98 6.87 -8.73
CA HIS A 10 3.82 7.62 -7.47
C HIS A 10 4.85 7.18 -6.41
N VAL A 11 4.93 5.89 -6.12
CA VAL A 11 5.85 5.33 -5.11
C VAL A 11 7.31 5.53 -5.52
N GLY A 12 7.67 5.27 -6.78
CA GLY A 12 9.05 5.46 -7.25
C GLY A 12 9.52 6.91 -7.14
N LYS A 13 8.64 7.89 -7.41
CA LYS A 13 8.94 9.32 -7.22
C LYS A 13 9.17 9.67 -5.75
N LEU A 14 8.41 9.09 -4.83
CA LEU A 14 8.61 9.25 -3.40
C LEU A 14 9.92 8.61 -2.95
N MET A 15 10.23 7.42 -3.45
CA MET A 15 11.50 6.77 -3.19
C MET A 15 12.69 7.61 -3.69
N LYS A 16 12.57 8.26 -4.85
CA LYS A 16 13.60 9.17 -5.36
C LYS A 16 13.80 10.42 -4.49
N LYS A 17 12.72 10.93 -3.86
CA LYS A 17 12.86 12.01 -2.86
C LYS A 17 13.59 11.53 -1.59
N THR A 18 13.33 10.29 -1.18
CA THR A 18 13.94 9.67 -0.01
C THR A 18 15.40 9.29 -0.27
N PHE A 19 15.71 8.80 -1.47
CA PHE A 19 17.04 8.40 -1.94
C PHE A 19 17.41 9.19 -3.20
N PRO A 20 17.85 10.46 -3.08
CA PRO A 20 18.07 11.36 -4.22
C PRO A 20 19.08 10.84 -5.25
N GLU A 21 20.08 10.07 -4.81
CA GLU A 21 21.16 9.54 -5.68
C GLU A 21 20.80 8.22 -6.38
N SER A 22 19.58 7.68 -6.14
CA SER A 22 19.18 6.41 -6.77
C SER A 22 19.15 6.50 -8.29
N LEU A 23 19.62 5.45 -8.95
CA LEU A 23 19.39 5.22 -10.37
C LEU A 23 17.94 4.81 -10.59
N ILE A 24 17.39 5.13 -11.76
CA ILE A 24 15.98 4.88 -12.05
C ILE A 24 15.90 4.02 -13.31
N PHE A 25 15.04 3.02 -13.28
CA PHE A 25 14.61 2.27 -14.47
C PHE A 25 13.09 2.24 -14.56
N ASP A 26 12.56 2.75 -15.67
CA ASP A 26 11.13 2.65 -16.00
C ASP A 26 10.99 2.54 -17.53
N PRO A 27 10.58 1.37 -18.06
CA PRO A 27 10.50 1.16 -19.49
C PRO A 27 9.35 1.94 -20.14
N PHE A 28 8.24 2.21 -19.42
CA PHE A 28 7.11 2.98 -19.94
C PHE A 28 7.46 4.46 -20.09
N LEU A 29 8.26 4.98 -19.16
CA LEU A 29 8.75 6.36 -19.20
C LEU A 29 10.06 6.50 -19.97
N LYS A 30 10.61 5.39 -20.50
CA LYS A 30 11.92 5.34 -21.18
C LYS A 30 13.06 5.90 -20.33
N LEU A 31 13.08 5.59 -19.05
CA LEU A 31 14.11 6.04 -18.11
C LEU A 31 15.09 4.91 -17.77
N GLY A 32 16.38 5.18 -17.88
CA GLY A 32 17.47 4.32 -17.46
C GLY A 32 17.54 2.95 -18.16
N LEU A 33 18.46 2.11 -17.68
CA LEU A 33 18.69 0.77 -18.20
C LEU A 33 18.66 -0.28 -17.08
N LYS A 34 18.28 -1.53 -17.40
CA LYS A 34 18.32 -2.67 -16.44
C LYS A 34 19.72 -2.89 -15.88
N GLU A 35 20.74 -2.69 -16.69
CA GLU A 35 22.15 -2.82 -16.35
C GLU A 35 22.56 -1.85 -15.25
N GLU A 36 22.00 -0.64 -15.25
CA GLU A 36 22.25 0.37 -14.22
C GLU A 36 21.68 -0.02 -12.86
N ILE A 37 20.53 -0.69 -12.84
CA ILE A 37 19.95 -1.24 -11.60
C ILE A 37 20.81 -2.42 -11.09
N ASN A 38 21.33 -3.23 -12.00
CA ASN A 38 22.12 -4.43 -11.65
C ASN A 38 23.49 -4.15 -11.03
N ILE A 39 23.98 -2.89 -11.10
CA ILE A 39 25.18 -2.45 -10.39
C ILE A 39 24.88 -1.73 -9.06
N CYS A 40 23.61 -1.71 -8.64
CA CYS A 40 23.21 -1.17 -7.34
C CYS A 40 23.27 -2.27 -6.27
N ASP A 41 23.58 -1.87 -5.04
CA ASP A 41 23.55 -2.76 -3.88
C ASP A 41 22.11 -3.13 -3.51
N VAL A 42 21.20 -2.16 -3.62
CA VAL A 42 19.78 -2.29 -3.28
C VAL A 42 18.91 -1.83 -4.44
N ALA A 43 17.91 -2.63 -4.79
CA ALA A 43 16.88 -2.30 -5.77
C ALA A 43 15.50 -2.19 -5.11
N PHE A 44 14.84 -1.03 -5.24
CA PHE A 44 13.46 -0.82 -4.83
C PHE A 44 12.52 -1.13 -5.99
N VAL A 45 11.61 -2.07 -5.81
CA VAL A 45 10.59 -2.44 -6.81
C VAL A 45 9.29 -1.71 -6.50
N CYS A 46 8.98 -0.71 -7.34
CA CYS A 46 7.85 0.22 -7.20
C CYS A 46 6.90 0.14 -8.41
N VAL A 47 6.70 -1.06 -8.95
CA VAL A 47 5.91 -1.30 -10.16
C VAL A 47 4.42 -1.48 -9.83
N PRO A 48 3.51 -1.26 -10.80
CA PRO A 48 2.09 -1.49 -10.57
C PRO A 48 1.78 -2.96 -10.30
N THR A 49 0.73 -3.17 -9.49
CA THR A 49 0.12 -4.47 -9.21
C THR A 49 -1.39 -4.31 -9.37
N ASP A 50 -1.84 -4.18 -10.61
CA ASP A 50 -3.24 -3.87 -10.90
C ASP A 50 -4.17 -5.06 -10.54
N MET A 51 -5.46 -4.80 -10.42
CA MET A 51 -6.45 -5.83 -10.15
C MET A 51 -6.76 -6.61 -11.43
N LEU A 52 -6.67 -7.92 -11.36
CA LEU A 52 -7.11 -8.83 -12.42
C LEU A 52 -8.65 -8.89 -12.46
N GLU A 53 -9.22 -9.43 -13.55
CA GLU A 53 -10.67 -9.59 -13.72
C GLU A 53 -11.31 -10.45 -12.62
N ASN A 54 -10.58 -11.43 -12.11
CA ASN A 54 -11.03 -12.26 -11.00
C ASN A 54 -10.90 -11.58 -9.61
N GLY A 55 -10.37 -10.34 -9.57
CA GLY A 55 -10.17 -9.57 -8.36
C GLY A 55 -8.85 -9.83 -7.62
N ASP A 56 -7.98 -10.70 -8.14
CA ASP A 56 -6.65 -10.92 -7.59
C ASP A 56 -5.70 -9.76 -7.92
N CYS A 57 -4.62 -9.68 -7.17
CA CYS A 57 -3.53 -8.75 -7.42
C CYS A 57 -2.58 -9.32 -8.50
N ASP A 58 -2.39 -8.61 -9.60
CA ASP A 58 -1.40 -8.98 -10.62
C ASP A 58 0.02 -8.71 -10.12
N THR A 59 0.74 -9.76 -9.84
CA THR A 59 2.15 -9.71 -9.38
C THR A 59 3.15 -10.02 -10.48
N SER A 60 2.72 -10.21 -11.71
CA SER A 60 3.57 -10.64 -12.83
C SER A 60 4.76 -9.71 -13.08
N ILE A 61 4.52 -8.39 -13.04
CA ILE A 61 5.57 -7.38 -13.24
C ILE A 61 6.56 -7.39 -12.06
N VAL A 62 6.08 -7.57 -10.82
CA VAL A 62 6.96 -7.69 -9.64
C VAL A 62 7.85 -8.91 -9.77
N GLU A 63 7.27 -10.04 -10.13
CA GLU A 63 8.02 -11.30 -10.32
C GLU A 63 9.03 -11.19 -11.48
N GLU A 64 8.66 -10.58 -12.61
CA GLU A 64 9.60 -10.30 -13.70
C GLU A 64 10.77 -9.45 -13.20
N CYS A 65 10.51 -8.40 -12.42
CA CYS A 65 11.57 -7.56 -11.84
C CYS A 65 12.50 -8.39 -10.94
N ILE A 66 11.95 -9.20 -10.03
CA ILE A 66 12.75 -10.05 -9.15
C ILE A 66 13.64 -11.01 -9.96
N ASN A 67 13.14 -11.54 -11.07
CA ASN A 67 13.88 -12.47 -11.91
C ASN A 67 15.18 -11.86 -12.47
N TRP A 68 15.12 -10.67 -13.07
CA TRP A 68 16.29 -10.07 -13.75
C TRP A 68 17.18 -9.21 -12.84
N ILE A 69 16.68 -8.67 -11.71
CA ILE A 69 17.49 -7.85 -10.79
C ILE A 69 18.59 -8.69 -10.17
N LYS A 70 19.84 -8.18 -10.22
CA LYS A 70 21.05 -8.83 -9.67
C LYS A 70 21.59 -8.12 -8.42
N SER A 71 20.93 -7.05 -7.95
CA SER A 71 21.31 -6.35 -6.71
C SER A 71 21.37 -7.31 -5.53
N GLU A 72 22.24 -7.03 -4.56
CA GLU A 72 22.40 -7.86 -3.36
C GLU A 72 21.09 -7.96 -2.55
N LEU A 73 20.32 -6.88 -2.54
CA LEU A 73 19.02 -6.81 -1.86
C LEU A 73 17.94 -6.25 -2.79
N ILE A 74 16.78 -6.89 -2.80
CA ILE A 74 15.56 -6.39 -3.45
C ILE A 74 14.57 -5.99 -2.37
N ILE A 75 14.03 -4.77 -2.44
CA ILE A 75 12.98 -4.29 -1.52
C ILE A 75 11.71 -4.07 -2.34
N ILE A 76 10.70 -4.89 -2.09
CA ILE A 76 9.37 -4.78 -2.71
C ILE A 76 8.60 -3.67 -2.01
N ARG A 77 8.19 -2.66 -2.78
CA ARG A 77 7.36 -1.53 -2.33
C ARG A 77 5.91 -1.65 -2.80
N SER A 78 5.69 -2.41 -3.87
CA SER A 78 4.38 -2.70 -4.41
C SER A 78 3.59 -3.61 -3.48
N THR A 79 2.28 -3.38 -3.31
CA THR A 79 1.43 -4.29 -2.53
C THR A 79 1.34 -5.64 -3.25
N VAL A 80 1.62 -6.71 -2.52
CA VAL A 80 1.60 -8.09 -3.02
C VAL A 80 0.76 -8.97 -2.08
N PRO A 81 0.25 -10.13 -2.53
CA PRO A 81 -0.48 -11.07 -1.68
C PRO A 81 0.34 -11.58 -0.49
N VAL A 82 -0.35 -11.96 0.59
CA VAL A 82 0.29 -12.53 1.78
C VAL A 82 1.02 -13.82 1.43
N GLY A 83 2.28 -13.92 1.82
CA GLY A 83 3.18 -15.05 1.50
C GLY A 83 3.89 -14.93 0.13
N PHE A 84 3.66 -13.86 -0.63
CA PHE A 84 4.30 -13.66 -1.92
C PHE A 84 5.82 -13.52 -1.80
N THR A 85 6.28 -12.72 -0.88
CA THR A 85 7.73 -12.45 -0.71
C THR A 85 8.49 -13.73 -0.38
N ASP A 86 7.99 -14.54 0.55
CA ASP A 86 8.62 -15.81 0.94
C ASP A 86 8.67 -16.79 -0.24
N LYS A 87 7.57 -16.87 -1.03
CA LYS A 87 7.54 -17.66 -2.26
C LYS A 87 8.59 -17.21 -3.27
N MET A 88 8.81 -15.91 -3.40
CA MET A 88 9.82 -15.37 -4.33
C MET A 88 11.25 -15.62 -3.81
N VAL A 89 11.49 -15.51 -2.51
CA VAL A 89 12.77 -15.90 -1.89
C VAL A 89 13.07 -17.37 -2.16
N GLU A 90 12.11 -18.25 -1.96
CA GLU A 90 12.27 -19.68 -2.22
C GLU A 90 12.56 -19.98 -3.68
N LYS A 91 11.79 -19.35 -4.60
CA LYS A 91 11.89 -19.58 -6.05
C LYS A 91 13.21 -19.09 -6.65
N TYR A 92 13.62 -17.87 -6.29
CA TYR A 92 14.75 -17.20 -6.93
C TYR A 92 16.04 -17.26 -6.12
N LYS A 93 16.01 -17.70 -4.87
CA LYS A 93 17.15 -17.76 -3.94
C LYS A 93 17.86 -16.41 -3.79
N LYS A 94 17.08 -15.32 -3.77
CA LYS A 94 17.54 -13.94 -3.63
C LYS A 94 17.17 -13.39 -2.27
N ARG A 95 17.91 -12.37 -1.81
CA ARG A 95 17.53 -11.59 -0.64
C ARG A 95 16.42 -10.62 -1.02
N ILE A 96 15.22 -10.84 -0.50
CA ILE A 96 14.03 -10.04 -0.78
C ILE A 96 13.42 -9.62 0.54
N VAL A 97 13.08 -8.33 0.65
CA VAL A 97 12.38 -7.75 1.80
C VAL A 97 11.13 -7.06 1.30
N PHE A 98 10.03 -7.23 2.00
CA PHE A 98 8.83 -6.45 1.80
C PHE A 98 8.84 -5.23 2.71
N GLN A 99 8.67 -4.05 2.13
CA GLN A 99 8.52 -2.80 2.85
C GLN A 99 7.38 -2.00 2.23
N PRO A 100 6.17 -2.09 2.77
CA PRO A 100 4.97 -1.53 2.16
C PRO A 100 4.98 -0.01 2.09
N GLU A 101 4.24 0.50 1.11
CA GLU A 101 3.96 1.90 0.96
C GLU A 101 2.65 2.26 1.68
N TYR A 102 2.67 3.40 2.38
CA TYR A 102 1.52 3.90 3.15
C TYR A 102 1.13 5.34 2.78
N TYR A 103 1.68 5.93 1.72
CA TYR A 103 1.32 7.27 1.28
C TYR A 103 -0.04 7.29 0.54
N GLY A 104 -0.76 8.39 0.65
CA GLY A 104 -2.00 8.60 -0.09
C GLY A 104 -1.74 8.76 -1.60
N GLU A 105 -2.69 8.33 -2.43
CA GLU A 105 -2.59 8.40 -3.90
C GLU A 105 -2.74 9.83 -4.45
N THR A 106 -3.27 10.78 -3.68
CA THR A 106 -3.51 12.15 -4.13
C THR A 106 -2.34 13.07 -3.78
N GLN A 107 -1.98 13.97 -4.68
CA GLN A 107 -0.88 14.93 -4.45
C GLN A 107 -1.10 15.81 -3.23
N ASP A 108 -2.35 16.15 -2.93
CA ASP A 108 -2.74 17.03 -1.83
C ASP A 108 -3.19 16.26 -0.58
N HIS A 109 -2.88 14.95 -0.50
CA HIS A 109 -3.25 14.16 0.66
C HIS A 109 -2.49 14.68 1.88
N PRO A 110 -3.18 14.97 3.03
CA PRO A 110 -2.56 15.56 4.23
C PRO A 110 -1.34 14.78 4.75
N PHE A 111 -1.29 13.47 4.47
CA PHE A 111 -0.21 12.58 4.91
C PHE A 111 0.93 12.39 3.88
N ASN A 112 0.87 13.02 2.70
CA ASN A 112 1.93 12.89 1.70
C ASN A 112 3.25 13.55 2.09
N ASN A 113 3.20 14.54 3.01
CA ASN A 113 4.36 15.27 3.50
C ASN A 113 4.75 14.89 4.94
N VAL A 114 4.07 13.94 5.55
CA VAL A 114 4.38 13.51 6.91
C VAL A 114 5.57 12.57 6.86
N SER A 115 6.69 13.01 7.45
CA SER A 115 7.75 12.08 7.86
C SER A 115 7.08 11.03 8.75
N ARG A 116 7.07 9.78 8.31
CA ARG A 116 6.50 8.73 9.15
C ARG A 116 7.42 8.48 10.34
N ASP A 117 6.84 8.46 11.52
CA ASP A 117 7.55 8.15 12.74
C ASP A 117 7.85 6.65 12.87
N TRP A 118 7.55 5.88 11.82
CA TRP A 118 7.78 4.45 11.81
C TRP A 118 7.96 3.86 10.40
N LEU A 119 8.71 2.76 10.34
CA LEU A 119 8.89 1.91 9.16
C LEU A 119 8.67 0.45 9.54
N SER A 120 8.16 -0.36 8.61
CA SER A 120 8.06 -1.80 8.78
C SER A 120 8.81 -2.55 7.69
N PHE A 121 9.52 -3.60 8.06
CA PHE A 121 10.29 -4.45 7.16
C PHE A 121 9.93 -5.90 7.43
N GLY A 122 9.55 -6.63 6.38
CA GLY A 122 9.20 -8.04 6.44
C GLY A 122 10.14 -8.90 5.62
N GLY A 123 10.69 -9.94 6.22
CA GLY A 123 11.57 -10.87 5.56
C GLY A 123 12.52 -11.60 6.50
N GLU A 124 13.48 -12.29 5.93
CA GLU A 124 14.52 -12.99 6.68
C GLU A 124 15.39 -11.96 7.43
N PRO A 125 15.73 -12.20 8.73
CA PRO A 125 16.38 -11.19 9.58
C PRO A 125 17.67 -10.57 9.01
N SER A 126 18.52 -11.35 8.35
CA SER A 126 19.77 -10.83 7.76
C SER A 126 19.49 -9.89 6.58
N SER A 127 18.47 -10.18 5.79
CA SER A 127 18.01 -9.34 4.68
C SER A 127 17.34 -8.06 5.18
N VAL A 128 16.52 -8.17 6.23
CA VAL A 128 15.89 -7.02 6.90
C VAL A 128 16.94 -6.08 7.51
N ASN A 129 17.96 -6.63 8.18
CA ASN A 129 19.07 -5.82 8.71
C ASN A 129 19.81 -5.06 7.61
N LEU A 130 20.00 -5.68 6.45
CA LEU A 130 20.61 -5.03 5.28
C LEU A 130 19.71 -3.91 4.74
N ALA A 131 18.39 -4.12 4.68
CA ALA A 131 17.42 -3.09 4.31
C ALA A 131 17.46 -1.90 5.28
N ILE A 132 17.42 -2.15 6.59
CA ILE A 132 17.51 -1.09 7.60
C ILE A 132 18.81 -0.30 7.46
N LYS A 133 19.93 -0.96 7.21
CA LYS A 133 21.22 -0.31 6.98
C LYS A 133 21.17 0.67 5.79
N ALA A 134 20.43 0.34 4.73
CA ALA A 134 20.24 1.27 3.60
C ALA A 134 19.48 2.54 4.01
N TYR A 135 18.57 2.44 4.98
CA TYR A 135 17.78 3.58 5.49
C TYR A 135 18.49 4.40 6.58
N GLN A 136 19.49 3.84 7.29
CA GLN A 136 20.13 4.50 8.44
C GLN A 136 20.74 5.88 8.15
N LEU A 137 21.11 6.15 6.89
CA LEU A 137 21.69 7.45 6.49
C LEU A 137 20.63 8.53 6.24
N ILE A 138 19.36 8.17 6.19
CA ILE A 138 18.27 9.07 5.76
C ILE A 138 17.13 9.17 6.78
N ILE A 139 17.04 8.25 7.72
CA ILE A 139 16.04 8.29 8.82
C ILE A 139 16.67 8.94 10.05
N ASN A 140 15.87 9.70 10.80
CA ASN A 140 16.30 10.22 12.10
C ASN A 140 16.21 9.12 13.18
N SER A 141 16.82 9.38 14.33
CA SER A 141 16.88 8.43 15.46
C SER A 141 15.52 8.18 16.14
N GLU A 142 14.49 8.96 15.84
CA GLU A 142 13.17 8.86 16.44
C GLU A 142 12.24 7.90 15.68
N VAL A 143 12.62 7.51 14.46
CA VAL A 143 11.82 6.59 13.63
C VAL A 143 11.79 5.21 14.26
N LYS A 144 10.60 4.73 14.60
CA LYS A 144 10.39 3.36 15.08
C LYS A 144 10.49 2.36 13.93
N ILE A 145 11.29 1.33 14.11
CA ILE A 145 11.45 0.27 13.11
C ILE A 145 10.78 -1.02 13.61
N PHE A 146 9.77 -1.47 12.86
CA PHE A 146 9.13 -2.77 13.06
C PHE A 146 9.75 -3.79 12.12
N GLN A 147 10.12 -4.95 12.65
CA GLN A 147 10.69 -6.07 11.92
C GLN A 147 9.86 -7.31 12.19
N SER A 148 9.49 -8.02 11.13
CA SER A 148 8.79 -9.30 11.24
C SER A 148 9.09 -10.18 10.03
N ASN A 149 8.49 -11.37 9.94
CA ASN A 149 8.46 -12.14 8.70
C ASN A 149 7.69 -11.38 7.61
N ALA A 150 7.88 -11.76 6.33
CA ALA A 150 7.28 -11.03 5.22
C ALA A 150 5.74 -11.09 5.27
N ALA A 151 5.18 -12.26 5.56
CA ALA A 151 3.73 -12.46 5.58
C ALA A 151 3.01 -11.57 6.62
N ASP A 152 3.62 -11.32 7.78
CA ASP A 152 3.04 -10.41 8.79
C ASP A 152 2.95 -8.98 8.27
N VAL A 153 4.01 -8.50 7.60
CA VAL A 153 4.06 -7.12 7.09
C VAL A 153 3.15 -6.97 5.86
N GLU A 154 3.06 -7.99 5.00
CA GLU A 154 2.10 -8.07 3.90
C GLU A 154 0.65 -8.00 4.43
N MET A 155 0.34 -8.80 5.45
CA MET A 155 -0.99 -8.79 6.10
C MET A 155 -1.29 -7.43 6.73
N ALA A 156 -0.34 -6.81 7.42
CA ALA A 156 -0.50 -5.48 8.02
C ALA A 156 -0.88 -4.42 6.96
N LYS A 157 -0.32 -4.51 5.75
CA LYS A 157 -0.68 -3.63 4.63
C LYS A 157 -2.13 -3.82 4.20
N TYR A 158 -2.59 -5.07 4.08
CA TYR A 158 -4.00 -5.35 3.77
C TYR A 158 -4.94 -4.89 4.88
N MET A 159 -4.56 -5.11 6.17
CA MET A 159 -5.35 -4.63 7.31
C MET A 159 -5.55 -3.11 7.26
N GLU A 160 -4.49 -2.34 6.96
CA GLU A 160 -4.62 -0.89 6.83
C GLU A 160 -5.60 -0.51 5.71
N ASN A 161 -5.39 -0.99 4.49
CA ASN A 161 -6.22 -0.56 3.35
C ASN A 161 -7.68 -1.02 3.48
N THR A 162 -7.94 -2.22 4.00
CA THR A 162 -9.31 -2.69 4.25
C THR A 162 -9.97 -1.90 5.39
N PHE A 163 -9.23 -1.52 6.43
CA PHE A 163 -9.77 -0.68 7.48
C PHE A 163 -10.09 0.74 6.99
N LEU A 164 -9.24 1.32 6.14
CA LEU A 164 -9.51 2.62 5.51
C LEU A 164 -10.77 2.58 4.62
N ALA A 165 -10.94 1.52 3.83
CA ALA A 165 -12.16 1.29 3.04
C ALA A 165 -13.40 1.15 3.95
N THR A 166 -13.27 0.44 5.08
CA THR A 166 -14.32 0.31 6.09
C THR A 166 -14.72 1.66 6.66
N LYS A 167 -13.74 2.50 7.03
CA LYS A 167 -13.99 3.86 7.54
C LYS A 167 -14.77 4.70 6.54
N VAL A 168 -14.36 4.70 5.26
CA VAL A 168 -15.07 5.45 4.20
C VAL A 168 -16.50 4.95 4.06
N THR A 169 -16.71 3.65 4.05
CA THR A 169 -18.05 3.05 3.93
C THR A 169 -18.91 3.41 5.13
N PHE A 170 -18.39 3.26 6.34
CA PHE A 170 -19.08 3.58 7.59
C PHE A 170 -19.52 5.05 7.64
N VAL A 171 -18.61 6.00 7.39
CA VAL A 171 -18.97 7.43 7.47
C VAL A 171 -19.94 7.86 6.39
N ASN A 172 -19.89 7.23 5.21
CA ASN A 172 -20.89 7.46 4.16
C ASN A 172 -22.27 6.94 4.56
N GLU A 173 -22.37 5.82 5.26
CA GLU A 173 -23.65 5.32 5.78
C GLU A 173 -24.19 6.23 6.89
N MET A 174 -23.31 6.64 7.83
CA MET A 174 -23.70 7.58 8.91
C MET A 174 -24.11 8.95 8.36
N PHE A 175 -23.54 9.40 7.24
CA PHE A 175 -23.98 10.59 6.53
C PHE A 175 -25.42 10.43 6.02
N ASP A 176 -25.76 9.32 5.36
CA ASP A 176 -27.12 9.06 4.87
C ASP A 176 -28.14 9.01 6.03
N ILE A 177 -27.76 8.38 7.15
CA ILE A 177 -28.58 8.34 8.37
C ILE A 177 -28.79 9.75 8.93
N ALA A 178 -27.73 10.55 9.05
CA ALA A 178 -27.83 11.92 9.55
C ALA A 178 -28.76 12.78 8.69
N GLN A 179 -28.66 12.66 7.35
CA GLN A 179 -29.57 13.34 6.42
C GLN A 179 -31.03 12.93 6.64
N GLY A 180 -31.28 11.62 6.80
CA GLY A 180 -32.65 11.10 7.06
C GLY A 180 -33.23 11.55 8.40
N LEU A 181 -32.38 11.87 9.37
CA LEU A 181 -32.80 12.36 10.70
C LEU A 181 -32.77 13.89 10.83
N GLY A 182 -32.40 14.64 9.79
CA GLY A 182 -32.26 16.10 9.84
C GLY A 182 -31.09 16.59 10.71
N VAL A 183 -30.06 15.78 10.89
CA VAL A 183 -28.87 16.08 11.69
C VAL A 183 -27.76 16.63 10.79
N ASP A 184 -27.07 17.69 11.27
CA ASP A 184 -25.85 18.19 10.63
C ASP A 184 -24.71 17.20 10.82
N PHE A 185 -24.45 16.39 9.79
CA PHE A 185 -23.40 15.38 9.83
C PHE A 185 -22.02 15.97 10.13
N ASN A 186 -21.69 17.14 9.59
CA ASN A 186 -20.36 17.72 9.78
C ASN A 186 -20.14 18.12 11.25
N LYS A 187 -21.13 18.67 11.90
CA LYS A 187 -21.06 18.98 13.35
C LYS A 187 -20.95 17.71 14.18
N ALA A 188 -21.81 16.73 13.91
CA ALA A 188 -21.77 15.44 14.60
C ALA A 188 -20.40 14.74 14.42
N ARG A 189 -19.88 14.77 13.19
CA ARG A 189 -18.56 14.22 12.88
C ARG A 189 -17.42 14.91 13.66
N GLU A 190 -17.39 16.25 13.75
CA GLU A 190 -16.36 16.95 14.52
C GLU A 190 -16.41 16.61 16.02
N ILE A 191 -17.60 16.44 16.59
CA ILE A 191 -17.76 15.96 17.98
C ILE A 191 -17.21 14.54 18.13
N TRP A 192 -17.57 13.64 17.21
CA TRP A 192 -17.08 12.26 17.21
C TRP A 192 -15.56 12.17 17.08
N LEU A 193 -14.96 13.03 16.25
CA LEU A 193 -13.51 13.09 16.04
C LEU A 193 -12.72 13.70 17.23
N ALA A 194 -13.40 14.25 18.24
CA ALA A 194 -12.74 14.68 19.47
C ALA A 194 -12.15 13.48 20.26
N ASP A 195 -12.69 12.26 20.05
CA ASP A 195 -12.10 11.05 20.60
C ASP A 195 -10.86 10.62 19.79
N PRO A 196 -9.63 10.64 20.39
CA PRO A 196 -8.40 10.32 19.67
C PRO A 196 -8.34 8.88 19.14
N ARG A 197 -9.16 7.97 19.66
CA ARG A 197 -9.26 6.58 19.18
C ARG A 197 -9.80 6.47 17.76
N ILE A 198 -10.50 7.50 17.26
CA ILE A 198 -11.15 7.47 15.96
C ILE A 198 -10.18 7.79 14.83
N GLY A 199 -9.37 8.83 14.99
CA GLY A 199 -8.46 9.34 13.96
C GLY A 199 -9.20 9.96 12.76
N ARG A 200 -8.74 11.12 12.30
CA ARG A 200 -9.42 11.98 11.31
C ARG A 200 -9.37 11.45 9.88
N SER A 201 -8.37 10.65 9.54
CA SER A 201 -8.17 10.14 8.19
C SER A 201 -9.37 9.31 7.71
N HIS A 202 -9.78 9.49 6.44
CA HIS A 202 -10.84 8.73 5.78
C HIS A 202 -12.24 8.87 6.43
N THR A 203 -12.51 10.02 7.07
CA THR A 203 -13.81 10.31 7.71
C THR A 203 -14.58 11.42 7.00
N PHE A 204 -14.08 11.97 5.89
CA PHE A 204 -14.79 12.94 5.07
C PHE A 204 -15.75 12.26 4.11
N VAL A 205 -16.91 12.90 3.88
CA VAL A 205 -17.88 12.49 2.87
C VAL A 205 -17.93 13.56 1.79
N TYR A 206 -17.74 13.15 0.54
CA TYR A 206 -17.88 14.00 -0.64
C TYR A 206 -19.18 13.64 -1.33
N GLU A 207 -20.13 14.56 -1.36
CA GLU A 207 -21.49 14.28 -1.85
C GLU A 207 -21.54 13.94 -3.33
N ASP A 208 -20.67 14.54 -4.12
CA ASP A 208 -20.46 14.30 -5.55
C ASP A 208 -19.64 13.04 -5.86
N LYS A 209 -18.92 12.52 -4.87
CA LYS A 209 -18.02 11.37 -5.02
C LYS A 209 -18.12 10.43 -3.82
N ARG A 210 -19.25 9.75 -3.70
CA ARG A 210 -19.55 8.85 -2.58
C ARG A 210 -18.76 7.55 -2.63
N GLY A 211 -18.45 7.01 -1.45
CA GLY A 211 -17.71 5.76 -1.31
C GLY A 211 -16.22 5.90 -1.52
N PHE A 212 -15.54 4.76 -1.62
CA PHE A 212 -14.11 4.70 -1.95
C PHE A 212 -13.90 4.28 -3.41
N SER A 213 -12.86 4.83 -4.01
CA SER A 213 -12.46 4.60 -5.40
C SER A 213 -10.93 4.62 -5.50
N GLY A 214 -10.39 4.77 -6.71
CA GLY A 214 -8.96 4.72 -6.96
C GLY A 214 -8.46 3.30 -7.18
N LYS A 215 -7.15 3.13 -7.23
CA LYS A 215 -6.52 1.85 -7.58
C LYS A 215 -6.29 0.94 -6.37
N CYS A 216 -5.98 1.52 -5.19
CA CYS A 216 -5.50 0.76 -4.04
C CYS A 216 -6.61 0.11 -3.23
N LEU A 217 -7.59 0.88 -2.70
CA LEU A 217 -8.59 0.33 -1.78
C LEU A 217 -9.48 -0.75 -2.42
N PRO A 218 -10.05 -0.56 -3.65
CA PRO A 218 -10.84 -1.62 -4.29
C PRO A 218 -10.03 -2.88 -4.57
N LYS A 219 -8.80 -2.72 -5.05
CA LYS A 219 -7.92 -3.84 -5.38
C LYS A 219 -7.55 -4.64 -4.13
N ASP A 220 -7.13 -3.96 -3.07
CA ASP A 220 -6.61 -4.65 -1.89
C ASP A 220 -7.72 -5.37 -1.12
N ILE A 221 -8.93 -4.78 -1.02
CA ILE A 221 -10.06 -5.47 -0.40
C ILE A 221 -10.50 -6.71 -1.22
N SER A 222 -10.46 -6.62 -2.56
CA SER A 222 -10.76 -7.76 -3.43
C SER A 222 -9.71 -8.86 -3.29
N SER A 223 -8.44 -8.51 -3.34
CA SER A 223 -7.32 -9.45 -3.23
C SER A 223 -7.33 -10.20 -1.90
N ILE A 224 -7.52 -9.51 -0.77
CA ILE A 224 -7.55 -10.20 0.54
C ILE A 224 -8.79 -11.08 0.70
N LYS A 225 -9.93 -10.70 0.13
CA LYS A 225 -11.13 -11.56 0.09
C LYS A 225 -10.87 -12.85 -0.68
N ASN A 226 -10.23 -12.78 -1.83
CA ASN A 226 -9.87 -13.95 -2.62
C ASN A 226 -8.89 -14.86 -1.89
N GLN A 227 -7.88 -14.29 -1.24
CA GLN A 227 -6.96 -15.06 -0.40
C GLN A 227 -7.68 -15.74 0.77
N ALA A 228 -8.61 -15.03 1.43
CA ALA A 228 -9.45 -15.59 2.49
C ALA A 228 -10.33 -16.75 1.99
N ALA A 229 -10.95 -16.60 0.80
CA ALA A 229 -11.75 -17.66 0.19
C ALA A 229 -10.91 -18.91 -0.11
N ASN A 230 -9.69 -18.74 -0.61
CA ASN A 230 -8.75 -19.85 -0.82
C ASN A 230 -8.38 -20.54 0.52
N GLY A 231 -8.29 -19.77 1.60
CA GLY A 231 -8.13 -20.27 2.98
C GLY A 231 -9.42 -20.76 3.64
N LYS A 232 -10.55 -20.76 2.92
CA LYS A 232 -11.90 -21.12 3.43
C LYS A 232 -12.35 -20.25 4.62
N VAL A 233 -11.93 -18.99 4.65
CA VAL A 233 -12.33 -18.01 5.67
C VAL A 233 -13.50 -17.19 5.15
N ASN A 234 -14.53 -17.02 5.99
CA ASN A 234 -15.70 -16.20 5.67
C ASN A 234 -15.37 -14.70 5.87
N THR A 235 -15.78 -13.86 4.93
CA THR A 235 -15.49 -12.41 4.90
C THR A 235 -16.74 -11.55 4.90
N LEU A 236 -17.79 -11.91 5.61
CA LEU A 236 -19.09 -11.21 5.64
C LEU A 236 -18.97 -9.69 5.81
N LEU A 237 -18.08 -9.22 6.67
CA LEU A 237 -17.84 -7.78 6.85
C LEU A 237 -17.30 -7.14 5.56
N LEU A 238 -16.29 -7.74 4.95
CA LEU A 238 -15.69 -7.20 3.73
C LEU A 238 -16.67 -7.28 2.55
N ASP A 239 -17.52 -8.31 2.51
CA ASP A 239 -18.58 -8.44 1.51
C ASP A 239 -19.60 -7.29 1.63
N ALA A 240 -20.05 -7.01 2.84
CA ALA A 240 -20.96 -5.89 3.11
C ALA A 240 -20.35 -4.53 2.75
N ILE A 241 -19.07 -4.32 3.02
CA ILE A 241 -18.33 -3.11 2.67
C ILE A 241 -18.27 -2.92 1.14
N VAL A 242 -17.95 -3.97 0.39
CA VAL A 242 -17.89 -3.92 -1.07
C VAL A 242 -19.27 -3.65 -1.67
N GLU A 243 -20.29 -4.34 -1.19
CA GLU A 243 -21.68 -4.15 -1.64
C GLU A 243 -22.17 -2.72 -1.36
N LYS A 244 -21.95 -2.22 -0.15
CA LYS A 244 -22.31 -0.83 0.21
C LYS A 244 -21.54 0.18 -0.63
N ASN A 245 -20.25 -0.03 -0.86
CA ASN A 245 -19.47 0.85 -1.73
C ASN A 245 -19.98 0.89 -3.16
N PHE A 246 -20.38 -0.26 -3.70
CA PHE A 246 -21.02 -0.34 -5.03
C PHE A 246 -22.31 0.47 -5.08
N TYR A 247 -23.18 0.33 -4.07
CA TYR A 247 -24.41 1.13 -3.94
C TYR A 247 -24.11 2.63 -3.90
N LEU A 248 -23.16 3.07 -3.06
CA LEU A 248 -22.77 4.47 -2.92
C LEU A 248 -22.23 5.07 -4.22
N SER A 249 -21.35 4.36 -4.90
CA SER A 249 -20.70 4.80 -6.14
C SER A 249 -21.67 4.93 -7.32
N ASN A 250 -22.82 4.24 -7.27
CA ASN A 250 -23.85 4.29 -8.31
C ASN A 250 -25.03 5.19 -7.96
N LYS A 251 -25.15 5.66 -6.72
CA LYS A 251 -26.26 6.51 -6.26
C LYS A 251 -26.36 7.83 -7.02
N ASN A 252 -25.21 8.39 -7.45
CA ASN A 252 -25.11 9.68 -8.12
C ASN A 252 -25.08 9.57 -9.67
N LYS A 253 -25.22 8.36 -10.22
CA LYS A 253 -25.27 8.14 -11.68
C LYS A 253 -26.69 8.16 -12.25
N LYS A 254 -27.68 8.48 -11.44
CA LYS A 254 -29.08 8.69 -11.84
C LYS A 254 -29.38 10.22 -11.82
#